data_af22749c0d72dcbbdb48ecb62d8bf9f6
#
_entry.id   af22749c0d72dcbbdb48ecb62d8bf9f6
#
_cell.length_a   1.000
_cell.length_b   1.000
_cell.length_c   1.000
_cell.angle_alpha   90.00
_cell.angle_beta   90.00
_cell.angle_gamma   90.00
#
_symmetry.space_group_name_H-M   'P 1'
#
loop_
_entity.id
_entity.type
_entity.pdbx_description
1 polymer ?
#
loop_
_entity_poly.entity_id
_entity_poly.type
_entity_poly.pdbx_seq_one_letter_code
_entity_poly.pdbx_strand_id
1 'polypeptide(L)'
;MSEAARTATPSSGVSALVHSAVHSWFWLLCVDLYPVLVAASIPWSTSAVGIFMVIWFIVLIPTIEPRRFLEILKRPVCWLPLAFVGLALVGTLWADGPWPARLHGISPVTKLLAIPFLIYHFERSRRGLWVLVAFLVSCAALMGLSWLVLFAPEWKIAATESPGIPLKNSIDQSQEFALCIFMLAPLVLTFFRQRRLALALVCAALIAAFFANMMFVVLARTALLYMLVLTILFAVRHLERRAMWLLFAAAAATAILVWFASPYLRERVQRVALEYREYTETFRPTSTGQRLEYWRQSIQSISEAPLFGHGTGSTRQLFDREAVGKTGAWAHSISNPHNQTLYVAVQWGLLGCIVLYAMWYFHLLLFRDDSFPAWIGLVVVVQNIVSSLLNSHLFDFHEGWMYVLGVGVAGGVVARAQRMIAPTGSQMDQAGAGVQR
;
A
#
# COMPACT_ATOMS: atom_id res chain seq x y z
N MET A 1 68.57 16.40 16.80
CA MET A 1 68.05 15.36 15.89
C MET A 1 67.14 14.50 16.69
N SER A 2 65.83 14.69 16.55
CA SER A 2 64.79 13.81 17.14
C SER A 2 63.65 13.68 16.11
N GLU A 3 63.61 12.52 15.55
CA GLU A 3 62.69 12.10 14.48
C GLU A 3 61.37 11.71 15.13
N ALA A 4 60.39 12.58 15.01
CA ALA A 4 59.01 12.28 15.47
C ALA A 4 58.38 11.33 14.45
N ALA A 5 58.43 10.03 14.73
CA ALA A 5 57.66 9.02 14.02
C ALA A 5 56.14 9.32 14.17
N ARG A 6 55.51 9.78 13.10
CA ARG A 6 54.03 9.86 13.00
C ARG A 6 53.49 8.44 12.95
N THR A 7 52.98 7.95 14.05
CA THR A 7 52.19 6.74 14.10
C THR A 7 50.90 6.99 13.32
N ALA A 8 50.82 6.48 12.09
CA ALA A 8 49.59 6.40 11.33
C ALA A 8 48.62 5.48 12.07
N THR A 9 47.52 6.01 12.51
CA THR A 9 46.45 5.25 13.19
C THR A 9 45.83 4.24 12.23
N PRO A 10 45.65 2.95 12.60
CA PRO A 10 45.10 1.89 11.73
C PRO A 10 43.67 2.10 11.31
N SER A 11 42.96 3.08 11.87
CA SER A 11 41.53 3.36 11.63
C SER A 11 41.20 3.88 10.21
N SER A 12 42.18 4.46 9.49
CA SER A 12 41.93 5.01 8.14
C SER A 12 41.80 3.94 7.04
N GLY A 13 42.49 2.80 7.19
CA GLY A 13 42.45 1.71 6.21
C GLY A 13 41.16 0.90 6.24
N VAL A 14 40.63 0.57 7.42
CA VAL A 14 39.42 -0.20 7.59
C VAL A 14 38.21 0.60 7.13
N SER A 15 38.14 1.88 7.46
CA SER A 15 37.03 2.75 7.03
C SER A 15 36.98 2.93 5.50
N ALA A 16 38.13 3.04 4.85
CA ALA A 16 38.27 3.12 3.40
C ALA A 16 37.83 1.81 2.71
N LEU A 17 38.20 0.66 3.26
CA LEU A 17 37.79 -0.66 2.76
C LEU A 17 36.28 -0.90 2.92
N VAL A 18 35.70 -0.56 4.07
CA VAL A 18 34.25 -0.65 4.31
C VAL A 18 33.51 0.27 3.35
N HIS A 19 33.98 1.53 3.19
CA HIS A 19 33.35 2.47 2.25
C HIS A 19 33.40 1.95 0.80
N SER A 20 34.54 1.39 0.36
CA SER A 20 34.67 0.80 -0.97
C SER A 20 33.78 -0.42 -1.16
N ALA A 21 33.66 -1.30 -0.16
CA ALA A 21 32.82 -2.49 -0.21
C ALA A 21 31.31 -2.12 -0.30
N VAL A 22 30.86 -1.17 0.50
CA VAL A 22 29.45 -0.72 0.56
C VAL A 22 29.02 0.01 -0.72
N HIS A 23 29.96 0.64 -1.43
CA HIS A 23 29.71 1.29 -2.73
C HIS A 23 30.05 0.41 -3.92
N SER A 24 30.38 -0.87 -3.69
CA SER A 24 30.62 -1.83 -4.77
C SER A 24 29.32 -2.10 -5.56
N TRP A 25 29.47 -2.45 -6.84
CA TRP A 25 28.34 -2.82 -7.68
C TRP A 25 27.49 -3.96 -7.07
N PHE A 26 28.15 -4.96 -6.48
CA PHE A 26 27.47 -6.09 -5.85
C PHE A 26 26.60 -5.65 -4.66
N TRP A 27 27.14 -4.80 -3.77
CA TRP A 27 26.40 -4.31 -2.61
C TRP A 27 25.17 -3.49 -3.03
N LEU A 28 25.34 -2.58 -3.98
CA LEU A 28 24.24 -1.77 -4.51
C LEU A 28 23.20 -2.63 -5.21
N LEU A 29 23.59 -3.72 -5.88
CA LEU A 29 22.66 -4.69 -6.45
C LEU A 29 21.85 -5.38 -5.35
N CYS A 30 22.45 -5.77 -4.23
CA CYS A 30 21.72 -6.32 -3.08
C CYS A 30 20.69 -5.33 -2.54
N VAL A 31 21.05 -4.04 -2.39
CA VAL A 31 20.08 -3.00 -1.95
C VAL A 31 18.91 -2.86 -2.91
N ASP A 32 19.12 -3.01 -4.22
CA ASP A 32 18.04 -2.99 -5.22
C ASP A 32 17.19 -4.28 -5.18
N LEU A 33 17.81 -5.43 -4.91
CA LEU A 33 17.17 -6.75 -5.04
C LEU A 33 16.21 -7.05 -3.88
N TYR A 34 16.52 -6.65 -2.65
CA TYR A 34 15.64 -6.95 -1.52
C TYR A 34 14.23 -6.34 -1.64
N PRO A 35 14.01 -5.09 -2.07
CA PRO A 35 12.67 -4.59 -2.37
C PRO A 35 11.93 -5.38 -3.47
N VAL A 36 12.68 -5.95 -4.44
CA VAL A 36 12.14 -6.85 -5.47
C VAL A 36 11.65 -8.14 -4.82
N LEU A 37 12.43 -8.74 -3.92
CA LEU A 37 12.05 -9.94 -3.17
C LEU A 37 10.86 -9.67 -2.24
N VAL A 38 10.81 -8.50 -1.60
CA VAL A 38 9.65 -8.07 -0.80
C VAL A 38 8.39 -8.03 -1.66
N ALA A 39 8.46 -7.37 -2.82
CA ALA A 39 7.32 -7.26 -3.74
C ALA A 39 6.85 -8.63 -4.25
N ALA A 40 7.79 -9.51 -4.60
CA ALA A 40 7.50 -10.88 -5.01
C ALA A 40 6.88 -11.72 -3.87
N SER A 41 7.20 -11.41 -2.60
CA SER A 41 6.74 -12.17 -1.43
C SER A 41 5.38 -11.71 -0.90
N ILE A 42 4.93 -10.49 -1.23
CA ILE A 42 3.64 -9.96 -0.74
C ILE A 42 2.48 -10.94 -0.99
N PRO A 43 2.30 -11.54 -2.18
CA PRO A 43 1.20 -12.48 -2.41
C PRO A 43 1.32 -13.79 -1.63
N TRP A 44 2.48 -14.14 -1.09
CA TRP A 44 2.76 -15.49 -0.58
C TRP A 44 2.99 -15.58 0.93
N SER A 45 3.77 -14.66 1.52
CA SER A 45 4.28 -14.87 2.88
C SER A 45 4.54 -13.56 3.61
N THR A 46 3.84 -13.37 4.74
CA THR A 46 4.09 -12.25 5.65
C THR A 46 5.48 -12.30 6.28
N SER A 47 5.94 -13.51 6.63
CA SER A 47 7.27 -13.70 7.22
C SER A 47 8.39 -13.36 6.22
N ALA A 48 8.27 -13.78 4.96
CA ALA A 48 9.26 -13.45 3.92
C ALA A 48 9.35 -11.95 3.69
N VAL A 49 8.21 -11.25 3.64
CA VAL A 49 8.17 -9.78 3.55
C VAL A 49 8.93 -9.15 4.71
N GLY A 50 8.66 -9.58 5.96
CA GLY A 50 9.34 -9.07 7.15
C GLY A 50 10.85 -9.33 7.14
N ILE A 51 11.26 -10.57 6.83
CA ILE A 51 12.67 -10.96 6.76
C ILE A 51 13.42 -10.13 5.70
N PHE A 52 12.90 -10.06 4.46
CA PHE A 52 13.55 -9.32 3.40
C PHE A 52 13.60 -7.81 3.68
N MET A 53 12.60 -7.25 4.34
CA MET A 53 12.63 -5.84 4.78
C MET A 53 13.71 -5.59 5.84
N VAL A 54 13.85 -6.47 6.82
CA VAL A 54 14.91 -6.35 7.84
C VAL A 54 16.29 -6.44 7.17
N ILE A 55 16.50 -7.43 6.31
CA ILE A 55 17.78 -7.56 5.59
C ILE A 55 18.02 -6.32 4.70
N TRP A 56 16.98 -5.81 4.03
CA TRP A 56 17.09 -4.60 3.25
C TRP A 56 17.56 -3.41 4.08
N PHE A 57 17.02 -3.18 5.26
CA PHE A 57 17.49 -2.12 6.14
C PHE A 57 18.96 -2.31 6.54
N ILE A 58 19.38 -3.55 6.84
CA ILE A 58 20.77 -3.86 7.19
C ILE A 58 21.71 -3.50 6.05
N VAL A 59 21.38 -3.82 4.80
CA VAL A 59 22.23 -3.51 3.64
C VAL A 59 22.11 -2.06 3.17
N LEU A 60 20.97 -1.40 3.43
CA LEU A 60 20.74 -0.01 3.04
C LEU A 60 21.45 0.98 3.96
N ILE A 61 21.38 0.80 5.29
CA ILE A 61 21.86 1.75 6.29
C ILE A 61 23.31 2.19 6.02
N PRO A 62 24.28 1.31 5.71
CA PRO A 62 25.64 1.71 5.43
C PRO A 62 25.81 2.59 4.17
N THR A 63 24.81 2.59 3.26
CA THR A 63 24.84 3.39 2.03
C THR A 63 24.21 4.78 2.20
N ILE A 64 23.68 5.09 3.38
CA ILE A 64 22.98 6.34 3.63
C ILE A 64 23.96 7.48 3.84
N GLU A 65 23.82 8.55 3.05
CA GLU A 65 24.47 9.83 3.24
C GLU A 65 23.62 10.68 4.21
N PRO A 66 24.06 10.90 5.47
CA PRO A 66 23.20 11.52 6.48
C PRO A 66 22.64 12.89 6.09
N ARG A 67 23.47 13.76 5.52
CA ARG A 67 23.05 15.12 5.09
C ARG A 67 21.93 15.05 4.07
N ARG A 68 22.09 14.21 3.05
CA ARG A 68 21.10 14.04 1.99
C ARG A 68 19.81 13.39 2.49
N PHE A 69 19.92 12.40 3.37
CA PHE A 69 18.76 11.76 3.97
C PHE A 69 17.95 12.76 4.80
N LEU A 70 18.61 13.61 5.60
CA LEU A 70 17.94 14.67 6.37
C LEU A 70 17.24 15.70 5.47
N GLU A 71 17.79 16.01 4.28
CA GLU A 71 17.12 16.87 3.31
C GLU A 71 15.83 16.21 2.76
N ILE A 72 15.84 14.92 2.52
CA ILE A 72 14.65 14.17 2.07
C ILE A 72 13.61 14.13 3.16
N LEU A 73 14.01 13.97 4.42
CA LEU A 73 13.09 13.98 5.56
C LEU A 73 12.35 15.31 5.76
N LYS A 74 12.84 16.44 5.22
CA LYS A 74 12.12 17.72 5.24
C LYS A 74 10.88 17.71 4.34
N ARG A 75 10.76 16.77 3.40
CA ARG A 75 9.61 16.69 2.48
C ARG A 75 8.39 16.12 3.22
N PRO A 76 7.19 16.72 3.07
CA PRO A 76 5.98 16.22 3.72
C PRO A 76 5.70 14.73 3.47
N VAL A 77 5.96 14.26 2.27
CA VAL A 77 5.82 12.84 1.88
C VAL A 77 6.70 11.88 2.68
N CYS A 78 7.75 12.38 3.34
CA CYS A 78 8.68 11.59 4.14
C CYS A 78 8.46 11.78 5.65
N TRP A 79 8.25 13.03 6.13
CA TRP A 79 8.12 13.24 7.57
C TRP A 79 6.71 12.92 8.11
N LEU A 80 5.64 13.01 7.30
CA LEU A 80 4.28 12.67 7.76
C LEU A 80 4.13 11.19 8.14
N PRO A 81 4.64 10.20 7.37
CA PRO A 81 4.73 8.81 7.82
C PRO A 81 5.45 8.66 9.17
N LEU A 82 6.57 9.38 9.36
CA LEU A 82 7.33 9.36 10.62
C LEU A 82 6.54 10.02 11.76
N ALA A 83 5.86 11.15 11.51
CA ALA A 83 4.99 11.80 12.47
C ALA A 83 3.85 10.88 12.92
N PHE A 84 3.31 10.08 12.00
CA PHE A 84 2.27 9.11 12.34
C PHE A 84 2.80 8.01 13.27
N VAL A 85 3.98 7.48 13.00
CA VAL A 85 4.64 6.53 13.90
C VAL A 85 4.99 7.19 15.24
N GLY A 86 5.50 8.43 15.21
CA GLY A 86 5.76 9.22 16.41
C GLY A 86 4.51 9.43 17.25
N LEU A 87 3.37 9.74 16.62
CA LEU A 87 2.09 9.87 17.30
C LEU A 87 1.66 8.54 17.96
N ALA A 88 1.85 7.41 17.28
CA ALA A 88 1.55 6.10 17.84
C ALA A 88 2.47 5.78 19.04
N LEU A 89 3.74 6.14 18.99
CA LEU A 89 4.67 5.98 20.12
C LEU A 89 4.26 6.86 21.32
N VAL A 90 4.02 8.15 21.08
CA VAL A 90 3.60 9.09 22.15
C VAL A 90 2.22 8.72 22.67
N GLY A 91 1.32 8.21 21.82
CA GLY A 91 -0.01 7.74 22.18
C GLY A 91 -0.05 6.59 23.19
N THR A 92 1.07 5.88 23.38
CA THR A 92 1.18 4.87 24.43
C THR A 92 1.18 5.46 25.85
N LEU A 93 1.51 6.75 25.98
CA LEU A 93 1.66 7.41 27.29
C LEU A 93 0.32 7.68 27.97
N TRP A 94 -0.75 7.89 27.20
CA TRP A 94 -2.10 8.13 27.74
C TRP A 94 -3.10 7.00 27.49
N ALA A 95 -2.65 5.88 26.93
CA ALA A 95 -3.51 4.72 26.74
C ALA A 95 -3.78 4.01 28.06
N ASP A 96 -5.03 3.63 28.33
CA ASP A 96 -5.42 2.92 29.55
C ASP A 96 -5.09 1.42 29.54
N GLY A 97 -4.77 0.85 28.39
CA GLY A 97 -4.51 -0.59 28.22
C GLY A 97 -3.19 -1.06 28.84
N PRO A 98 -3.01 -2.37 29.03
CA PRO A 98 -1.75 -2.94 29.49
C PRO A 98 -0.64 -2.74 28.45
N TRP A 99 0.62 -2.65 28.92
CA TRP A 99 1.78 -2.41 28.04
C TRP A 99 1.87 -3.31 26.79
N PRO A 100 1.59 -4.63 26.87
CA PRO A 100 1.59 -5.48 25.68
C PRO A 100 0.59 -5.01 24.61
N ALA A 101 -0.60 -4.55 25.00
CA ALA A 101 -1.60 -4.02 24.06
C ALA A 101 -1.14 -2.70 23.43
N ARG A 102 -0.53 -1.79 24.22
CA ARG A 102 0.03 -0.53 23.74
C ARG A 102 1.14 -0.77 22.71
N LEU A 103 2.08 -1.66 23.01
CA LEU A 103 3.19 -2.02 22.10
C LEU A 103 2.67 -2.71 20.84
N HIS A 104 1.69 -3.61 20.99
CA HIS A 104 1.05 -4.24 19.82
C HIS A 104 0.33 -3.22 18.92
N GLY A 105 -0.26 -2.17 19.52
CA GLY A 105 -0.92 -1.07 18.79
C GLY A 105 0.03 -0.23 17.93
N ILE A 106 1.35 -0.23 18.20
CA ILE A 106 2.36 0.45 17.36
C ILE A 106 2.64 -0.36 16.09
N SER A 107 2.60 -1.68 16.17
CA SER A 107 3.00 -2.58 15.07
C SER A 107 2.37 -2.24 13.71
N PRO A 108 1.07 -1.93 13.58
CA PRO A 108 0.44 -1.63 12.30
C PRO A 108 1.03 -0.42 11.56
N VAL A 109 1.56 0.57 12.28
CA VAL A 109 2.10 1.80 11.69
C VAL A 109 3.60 1.74 11.42
N THR A 110 4.34 0.80 12.03
CA THR A 110 5.81 0.73 11.90
C THR A 110 6.29 0.58 10.46
N LYS A 111 5.53 -0.10 9.61
CA LYS A 111 5.86 -0.25 8.18
C LYS A 111 6.00 1.09 7.44
N LEU A 112 5.32 2.14 7.91
CA LEU A 112 5.40 3.49 7.34
C LEU A 112 6.81 4.09 7.44
N LEU A 113 7.62 3.64 8.40
CA LEU A 113 9.04 4.02 8.52
C LEU A 113 9.82 3.71 7.25
N ALA A 114 9.43 2.71 6.48
CA ALA A 114 10.15 2.31 5.27
C ALA A 114 9.97 3.32 4.11
N ILE A 115 8.90 4.13 4.08
CA ILE A 115 8.61 5.07 2.97
C ILE A 115 9.78 6.04 2.71
N PRO A 116 10.29 6.82 3.69
CA PRO A 116 11.39 7.75 3.43
C PRO A 116 12.68 7.05 2.99
N PHE A 117 12.96 5.84 3.49
CA PHE A 117 14.13 5.07 3.08
C PHE A 117 13.99 4.53 1.65
N LEU A 118 12.80 4.07 1.25
CA LEU A 118 12.50 3.65 -0.12
C LEU A 118 12.61 4.84 -1.09
N ILE A 119 12.03 6.00 -0.75
CA ILE A 119 12.16 7.21 -1.55
C ILE A 119 13.64 7.59 -1.70
N TYR A 120 14.41 7.59 -0.60
CA TYR A 120 15.84 7.88 -0.62
C TYR A 120 16.61 6.94 -1.55
N HIS A 121 16.34 5.65 -1.47
CA HIS A 121 17.02 4.65 -2.29
C HIS A 121 16.65 4.78 -3.78
N PHE A 122 15.34 4.82 -4.10
CA PHE A 122 14.88 4.83 -5.49
C PHE A 122 14.99 6.21 -6.18
N GLU A 123 15.22 7.29 -5.43
CA GLU A 123 15.66 8.57 -6.00
C GLU A 123 17.08 8.45 -6.63
N ARG A 124 17.86 7.43 -6.26
CA ARG A 124 19.24 7.16 -6.74
C ARG A 124 19.30 5.94 -7.66
N SER A 125 18.51 4.90 -7.38
CA SER A 125 18.47 3.66 -8.16
C SER A 125 17.69 3.82 -9.48
N ARG A 126 18.15 3.13 -10.53
CA ARG A 126 17.46 3.02 -11.83
C ARG A 126 16.55 1.77 -11.92
N ARG A 127 16.51 0.95 -10.86
CA ARG A 127 15.90 -0.39 -10.89
C ARG A 127 14.50 -0.46 -10.24
N GLY A 128 13.85 0.69 -10.00
CA GLY A 128 12.49 0.72 -9.42
C GLY A 128 11.45 -0.09 -10.21
N LEU A 129 11.60 -0.17 -11.54
CA LEU A 129 10.73 -0.99 -12.37
C LEU A 129 10.82 -2.49 -12.05
N TRP A 130 11.95 -2.99 -11.57
CA TRP A 130 12.10 -4.40 -11.19
C TRP A 130 11.14 -4.80 -10.07
N VAL A 131 10.89 -3.89 -9.13
CA VAL A 131 9.94 -4.11 -8.02
C VAL A 131 8.53 -4.30 -8.55
N LEU A 132 8.11 -3.45 -9.50
CA LEU A 132 6.79 -3.53 -10.12
C LEU A 132 6.61 -4.80 -10.95
N VAL A 133 7.63 -5.17 -11.74
CA VAL A 133 7.62 -6.40 -12.56
C VAL A 133 7.57 -7.63 -11.67
N ALA A 134 8.35 -7.68 -10.58
CA ALA A 134 8.34 -8.79 -9.65
C ALA A 134 6.97 -8.97 -8.98
N PHE A 135 6.34 -7.87 -8.54
CA PHE A 135 4.99 -7.91 -8.01
C PHE A 135 3.98 -8.45 -9.04
N LEU A 136 4.01 -7.94 -10.27
CA LEU A 136 3.11 -8.37 -11.34
C LEU A 136 3.27 -9.85 -11.68
N VAL A 137 4.52 -10.32 -11.83
CA VAL A 137 4.82 -11.73 -12.12
C VAL A 137 4.36 -12.62 -10.97
N SER A 138 4.60 -12.20 -9.74
CA SER A 138 4.18 -12.92 -8.53
C SER A 138 2.65 -13.02 -8.45
N CYS A 139 1.92 -11.94 -8.69
CA CYS A 139 0.46 -11.95 -8.75
C CYS A 139 -0.08 -12.78 -9.91
N ALA A 140 0.59 -12.79 -11.08
CA ALA A 140 0.20 -13.64 -12.19
C ALA A 140 0.36 -15.13 -11.85
N ALA A 141 1.42 -15.50 -11.14
CA ALA A 141 1.60 -16.86 -10.62
C ALA A 141 0.50 -17.23 -9.59
N LEU A 142 0.17 -16.30 -8.67
CA LEU A 142 -0.95 -16.49 -7.74
C LEU A 142 -2.29 -16.66 -8.47
N MET A 143 -2.54 -15.87 -9.52
CA MET A 143 -3.75 -15.99 -10.34
C MET A 143 -3.82 -17.36 -11.03
N GLY A 144 -2.71 -17.85 -11.59
CA GLY A 144 -2.63 -19.19 -12.18
C GLY A 144 -2.94 -20.29 -11.15
N LEU A 145 -2.34 -20.18 -9.96
CA LEU A 145 -2.63 -21.09 -8.85
C LEU A 145 -4.08 -20.98 -8.36
N SER A 146 -4.67 -19.78 -8.34
CA SER A 146 -6.06 -19.56 -7.98
C SER A 146 -7.05 -20.31 -8.89
N TRP A 147 -6.78 -20.32 -10.19
CA TRP A 147 -7.54 -21.14 -11.15
C TRP A 147 -7.29 -22.64 -10.95
N LEU A 148 -6.04 -23.03 -10.70
CA LEU A 148 -5.71 -24.44 -10.47
C LEU A 148 -6.46 -25.00 -9.23
N VAL A 149 -6.39 -24.32 -8.09
CA VAL A 149 -7.01 -24.79 -6.84
C VAL A 149 -8.54 -24.73 -6.86
N LEU A 150 -9.13 -23.99 -7.80
CA LEU A 150 -10.58 -24.02 -8.03
C LEU A 150 -11.06 -25.41 -8.50
N PHE A 151 -10.26 -26.07 -9.33
CA PHE A 151 -10.54 -27.38 -9.91
C PHE A 151 -9.82 -28.54 -9.19
N ALA A 152 -8.71 -28.25 -8.53
CA ALA A 152 -7.87 -29.19 -7.80
C ALA A 152 -7.55 -28.66 -6.39
N PRO A 153 -8.51 -28.70 -5.44
CA PRO A 153 -8.39 -28.10 -4.10
C PRO A 153 -7.23 -28.67 -3.27
N GLU A 154 -6.73 -29.85 -3.60
CA GLU A 154 -5.57 -30.50 -2.97
C GLU A 154 -4.25 -29.72 -3.16
N TRP A 155 -4.20 -28.82 -4.15
CA TRP A 155 -3.04 -27.95 -4.39
C TRP A 155 -3.06 -26.64 -3.58
N LYS A 156 -4.04 -26.47 -2.68
CA LYS A 156 -4.03 -25.31 -1.77
C LYS A 156 -2.81 -25.35 -0.87
N ILE A 157 -2.16 -24.20 -0.71
CA ILE A 157 -1.00 -24.04 0.18
C ILE A 157 -1.45 -23.97 1.64
N ALA A 158 -2.63 -23.35 1.88
CA ALA A 158 -3.22 -23.24 3.22
C ALA A 158 -4.71 -23.56 3.17
N ALA A 159 -5.28 -23.97 4.31
CA ALA A 159 -6.71 -24.14 4.46
C ALA A 159 -7.40 -22.77 4.39
N THR A 160 -8.24 -22.56 3.36
CA THR A 160 -8.98 -21.34 3.12
C THR A 160 -10.45 -21.65 2.89
N GLU A 161 -11.34 -20.72 3.28
CA GLU A 161 -12.79 -20.92 3.19
C GLU A 161 -13.32 -21.00 1.74
N SER A 162 -12.69 -20.29 0.81
CA SER A 162 -13.16 -20.22 -0.59
C SER A 162 -12.38 -21.17 -1.50
N PRO A 163 -13.02 -21.87 -2.45
CA PRO A 163 -12.39 -22.85 -3.32
C PRO A 163 -11.18 -22.30 -4.09
N GLY A 164 -11.32 -21.15 -4.73
CA GLY A 164 -10.28 -20.56 -5.58
C GLY A 164 -9.24 -19.68 -4.85
N ILE A 165 -9.17 -19.75 -3.52
CA ILE A 165 -8.15 -19.04 -2.74
C ILE A 165 -7.07 -20.03 -2.28
N PRO A 166 -5.84 -19.95 -2.82
CA PRO A 166 -4.81 -20.92 -2.50
C PRO A 166 -4.16 -20.74 -1.15
N LEU A 167 -4.16 -19.51 -0.58
CA LEU A 167 -3.25 -19.22 0.52
C LEU A 167 -3.80 -18.25 1.58
N LYS A 168 -4.42 -17.12 1.22
CA LYS A 168 -4.78 -16.05 2.14
C LYS A 168 -6.30 -15.88 2.26
N ASN A 169 -6.79 -14.73 1.86
CA ASN A 169 -8.21 -14.40 1.85
C ASN A 169 -8.59 -13.68 0.55
N SER A 170 -9.88 -13.52 0.31
CA SER A 170 -10.40 -12.87 -0.90
C SER A 170 -10.08 -11.38 -0.97
N ILE A 171 -9.86 -10.71 0.17
CA ILE A 171 -9.63 -9.26 0.24
C ILE A 171 -8.22 -8.97 -0.29
N ASP A 172 -7.19 -9.63 0.27
CA ASP A 172 -5.79 -9.46 -0.15
C ASP A 172 -5.65 -9.75 -1.64
N GLN A 173 -6.15 -10.91 -2.10
CA GLN A 173 -6.02 -11.32 -3.50
C GLN A 173 -6.74 -10.35 -4.47
N SER A 174 -7.93 -9.85 -4.11
CA SER A 174 -8.64 -8.87 -4.92
C SER A 174 -7.92 -7.53 -5.00
N GLN A 175 -7.28 -7.08 -3.91
CA GLN A 175 -6.47 -5.86 -3.87
C GLN A 175 -5.23 -5.97 -4.77
N GLU A 176 -4.53 -7.09 -4.69
CA GLU A 176 -3.35 -7.39 -5.51
C GLU A 176 -3.71 -7.42 -7.00
N PHE A 177 -4.80 -8.09 -7.36
CA PHE A 177 -5.23 -8.21 -8.77
C PHE A 177 -5.75 -6.89 -9.34
N ALA A 178 -6.48 -6.10 -8.57
CA ALA A 178 -6.91 -4.78 -9.02
C ALA A 178 -5.71 -3.86 -9.28
N LEU A 179 -4.70 -3.88 -8.41
CA LEU A 179 -3.47 -3.13 -8.63
C LEU A 179 -2.79 -3.56 -9.93
N CYS A 180 -2.68 -4.87 -10.21
CA CYS A 180 -2.13 -5.38 -11.47
C CYS A 180 -2.93 -4.92 -12.71
N ILE A 181 -4.26 -4.93 -12.66
CA ILE A 181 -5.14 -4.44 -13.73
C ILE A 181 -4.81 -2.99 -14.06
N PHE A 182 -4.79 -2.11 -13.05
CA PHE A 182 -4.56 -0.68 -13.28
C PHE A 182 -3.09 -0.33 -13.54
N MET A 183 -2.13 -1.15 -13.14
CA MET A 183 -0.74 -1.03 -13.60
C MET A 183 -0.60 -1.35 -15.10
N LEU A 184 -1.30 -2.35 -15.60
CA LEU A 184 -1.23 -2.78 -16.99
C LEU A 184 -2.05 -1.87 -17.94
N ALA A 185 -3.13 -1.25 -17.47
CA ALA A 185 -4.06 -0.51 -18.31
C ALA A 185 -3.40 0.61 -19.16
N PRO A 186 -2.54 1.50 -18.64
CA PRO A 186 -1.86 2.50 -19.48
C PRO A 186 -0.85 1.88 -20.46
N LEU A 187 -0.29 0.70 -20.13
CA LEU A 187 0.65 0.01 -21.01
C LEU A 187 -0.06 -0.50 -22.28
N VAL A 188 -1.32 -0.94 -22.17
CA VAL A 188 -2.14 -1.31 -23.35
C VAL A 188 -2.23 -0.13 -24.31
N LEU A 189 -2.55 1.07 -23.82
CA LEU A 189 -2.66 2.27 -24.66
C LEU A 189 -1.30 2.67 -25.25
N THR A 190 -0.24 2.59 -24.45
CA THR A 190 1.11 2.94 -24.87
C THR A 190 1.60 2.01 -25.98
N PHE A 191 1.49 0.70 -25.79
CA PHE A 191 1.91 -0.27 -26.79
C PHE A 191 1.04 -0.24 -28.06
N PHE A 192 -0.26 0.00 -27.92
CA PHE A 192 -1.16 0.18 -29.06
C PHE A 192 -0.75 1.40 -29.91
N ARG A 193 -0.50 2.56 -29.27
CA ARG A 193 -0.02 3.78 -29.94
C ARG A 193 1.34 3.57 -30.61
N GLN A 194 2.21 2.77 -30.02
CA GLN A 194 3.52 2.41 -30.56
C GLN A 194 3.47 1.32 -31.64
N ARG A 195 2.29 0.85 -32.04
CA ARG A 195 2.09 -0.25 -32.98
C ARG A 195 2.68 -1.59 -32.52
N ARG A 196 2.97 -1.76 -31.26
CA ARG A 196 3.45 -3.02 -30.65
C ARG A 196 2.25 -3.88 -30.23
N LEU A 197 1.45 -4.32 -31.21
CA LEU A 197 0.16 -4.98 -30.97
C LEU A 197 0.27 -6.24 -30.13
N ALA A 198 1.32 -7.06 -30.34
CA ALA A 198 1.52 -8.27 -29.52
C ALA A 198 1.64 -7.95 -28.02
N LEU A 199 2.41 -6.90 -27.63
CA LEU A 199 2.53 -6.50 -26.25
C LEU A 199 1.23 -5.90 -25.69
N ALA A 200 0.51 -5.11 -26.51
CA ALA A 200 -0.79 -4.58 -26.12
C ALA A 200 -1.80 -5.71 -25.85
N LEU A 201 -1.83 -6.75 -26.70
CA LEU A 201 -2.69 -7.92 -26.54
C LEU A 201 -2.30 -8.75 -25.30
N VAL A 202 -1.02 -8.94 -25.03
CA VAL A 202 -0.55 -9.64 -23.81
C VAL A 202 -1.01 -8.87 -22.55
N CYS A 203 -0.83 -7.56 -22.51
CA CYS A 203 -1.31 -6.75 -21.37
C CYS A 203 -2.84 -6.81 -21.24
N ALA A 204 -3.58 -6.71 -22.33
CA ALA A 204 -5.03 -6.81 -22.34
C ALA A 204 -5.52 -8.20 -21.89
N ALA A 205 -4.86 -9.27 -22.33
CA ALA A 205 -5.17 -10.64 -21.91
C ALA A 205 -4.92 -10.86 -20.41
N LEU A 206 -3.83 -10.31 -19.86
CA LEU A 206 -3.55 -10.37 -18.44
C LEU A 206 -4.60 -9.59 -17.63
N ILE A 207 -4.98 -8.39 -18.07
CA ILE A 207 -6.07 -7.61 -17.47
C ILE A 207 -7.37 -8.43 -17.45
N ALA A 208 -7.74 -9.01 -18.58
CA ALA A 208 -8.94 -9.84 -18.70
C ALA A 208 -8.88 -11.07 -17.79
N ALA A 209 -7.72 -11.71 -17.68
CA ALA A 209 -7.52 -12.88 -16.82
C ALA A 209 -7.63 -12.54 -15.32
N PHE A 210 -6.99 -11.45 -14.85
CA PHE A 210 -7.14 -10.95 -13.49
C PHE A 210 -8.59 -10.57 -13.19
N PHE A 211 -9.23 -9.83 -14.10
CA PHE A 211 -10.63 -9.43 -13.95
C PHE A 211 -11.57 -10.62 -13.91
N ALA A 212 -11.39 -11.61 -14.80
CA ALA A 212 -12.18 -12.83 -14.81
C ALA A 212 -12.01 -13.61 -13.50
N ASN A 213 -10.78 -13.76 -12.98
CA ASN A 213 -10.57 -14.43 -11.70
C ASN A 213 -11.32 -13.70 -10.58
N MET A 214 -11.22 -12.35 -10.52
CA MET A 214 -11.95 -11.57 -9.52
C MET A 214 -13.47 -11.76 -9.63
N MET A 215 -14.03 -11.75 -10.84
CA MET A 215 -15.49 -11.79 -11.01
C MET A 215 -16.11 -13.18 -10.84
N PHE A 216 -15.35 -14.25 -11.08
CA PHE A 216 -15.87 -15.62 -11.07
C PHE A 216 -15.33 -16.50 -9.95
N VAL A 217 -14.20 -16.12 -9.32
CA VAL A 217 -13.51 -16.97 -8.35
C VAL A 217 -13.31 -16.29 -6.99
N VAL A 218 -12.78 -15.06 -6.97
CA VAL A 218 -12.28 -14.43 -5.73
C VAL A 218 -12.69 -12.97 -5.64
N LEU A 219 -13.96 -12.68 -5.38
CA LEU A 219 -14.42 -11.29 -5.23
C LEU A 219 -14.57 -10.88 -3.77
N ALA A 220 -13.79 -9.88 -3.35
CA ALA A 220 -14.10 -9.10 -2.17
C ALA A 220 -15.15 -8.03 -2.50
N ARG A 221 -16.19 -7.88 -1.66
CA ARG A 221 -17.26 -6.87 -1.88
C ARG A 221 -16.69 -5.44 -1.99
N THR A 222 -15.66 -5.13 -1.24
CA THR A 222 -14.94 -3.84 -1.31
C THR A 222 -14.27 -3.60 -2.66
N ALA A 223 -13.95 -4.66 -3.41
CA ALA A 223 -13.31 -4.55 -4.72
C ALA A 223 -14.19 -3.83 -5.73
N LEU A 224 -15.49 -4.00 -5.67
CA LEU A 224 -16.42 -3.30 -6.56
C LEU A 224 -16.33 -1.78 -6.45
N LEU A 225 -16.13 -1.28 -5.21
CA LEU A 225 -16.02 0.16 -4.97
C LEU A 225 -14.71 0.73 -5.53
N TYR A 226 -13.55 0.17 -5.14
CA TYR A 226 -12.29 0.74 -5.61
C TYR A 226 -12.03 0.47 -7.10
N MET A 227 -12.53 -0.63 -7.69
CA MET A 227 -12.48 -0.86 -9.13
C MET A 227 -13.24 0.21 -9.90
N LEU A 228 -14.43 0.61 -9.43
CA LEU A 228 -15.19 1.70 -10.03
C LEU A 228 -14.41 3.02 -9.99
N VAL A 229 -13.90 3.39 -8.80
CA VAL A 229 -13.14 4.64 -8.62
C VAL A 229 -11.87 4.66 -9.46
N LEU A 230 -11.12 3.54 -9.50
CA LEU A 230 -9.91 3.45 -10.32
C LEU A 230 -10.21 3.44 -11.82
N THR A 231 -11.36 2.89 -12.25
CA THR A 231 -11.79 2.97 -13.65
C THR A 231 -12.10 4.41 -14.05
N ILE A 232 -12.79 5.17 -13.18
CA ILE A 232 -13.04 6.59 -13.41
C ILE A 232 -11.73 7.37 -13.44
N LEU A 233 -10.83 7.12 -12.48
CA LEU A 233 -9.51 7.75 -12.41
C LEU A 233 -8.70 7.50 -13.69
N PHE A 234 -8.66 6.24 -14.16
CA PHE A 234 -7.99 5.86 -15.40
C PHE A 234 -8.60 6.58 -16.61
N ALA A 235 -9.93 6.60 -16.71
CA ALA A 235 -10.64 7.25 -17.82
C ALA A 235 -10.32 8.76 -17.88
N VAL A 236 -10.41 9.45 -16.74
CA VAL A 236 -10.14 10.89 -16.67
C VAL A 236 -8.68 11.23 -16.97
N ARG A 237 -7.74 10.36 -16.56
CA ARG A 237 -6.31 10.62 -16.67
C ARG A 237 -5.72 10.28 -18.04
N HIS A 238 -6.22 9.26 -18.72
CA HIS A 238 -5.57 8.65 -19.90
C HIS A 238 -6.40 8.71 -21.17
N LEU A 239 -7.71 9.03 -21.09
CA LEU A 239 -8.61 8.94 -22.24
C LEU A 239 -9.19 10.31 -22.63
N GLU A 240 -9.36 10.50 -23.92
CA GLU A 240 -10.17 11.60 -24.44
C GLU A 240 -11.66 11.37 -24.17
N ARG A 241 -12.47 12.43 -24.17
CA ARG A 241 -13.91 12.37 -23.82
C ARG A 241 -14.68 11.27 -24.55
N ARG A 242 -14.44 11.05 -25.83
CA ARG A 242 -15.12 9.99 -26.60
C ARG A 242 -14.72 8.61 -26.12
N ALA A 243 -13.43 8.37 -25.95
CA ALA A 243 -12.90 7.09 -25.45
C ALA A 243 -13.33 6.82 -23.99
N MET A 244 -13.43 7.85 -23.18
CA MET A 244 -13.95 7.77 -21.81
C MET A 244 -15.40 7.26 -21.78
N TRP A 245 -16.29 7.83 -22.61
CA TRP A 245 -17.68 7.37 -22.68
C TRP A 245 -17.80 5.96 -23.26
N LEU A 246 -16.96 5.60 -24.24
CA LEU A 246 -16.87 4.23 -24.74
C LEU A 246 -16.42 3.25 -23.65
N LEU A 247 -15.43 3.62 -22.83
CA LEU A 247 -15.01 2.80 -21.70
C LEU A 247 -16.15 2.62 -20.70
N PHE A 248 -16.87 3.68 -20.35
CA PHE A 248 -18.00 3.57 -19.41
C PHE A 248 -19.16 2.72 -19.97
N ALA A 249 -19.46 2.87 -21.24
CA ALA A 249 -20.44 2.03 -21.91
C ALA A 249 -20.00 0.54 -21.94
N ALA A 250 -18.74 0.28 -22.27
CA ALA A 250 -18.18 -1.06 -22.24
C ALA A 250 -18.13 -1.64 -20.80
N ALA A 251 -17.76 -0.84 -19.81
CA ALA A 251 -17.78 -1.27 -18.41
C ALA A 251 -19.21 -1.58 -17.92
N ALA A 252 -20.18 -0.77 -18.29
CA ALA A 252 -21.60 -1.02 -17.96
C ALA A 252 -22.11 -2.31 -18.66
N ALA A 253 -21.82 -2.49 -19.95
CA ALA A 253 -22.18 -3.71 -20.68
C ALA A 253 -21.50 -4.96 -20.06
N THR A 254 -20.23 -4.85 -19.70
CA THR A 254 -19.49 -5.91 -18.99
C THR A 254 -20.11 -6.21 -17.63
N ALA A 255 -20.46 -5.19 -16.86
CA ALA A 255 -21.11 -5.38 -15.56
C ALA A 255 -22.46 -6.12 -15.70
N ILE A 256 -23.27 -5.76 -16.69
CA ILE A 256 -24.52 -6.44 -17.01
C ILE A 256 -24.24 -7.91 -17.41
N LEU A 257 -23.30 -8.13 -18.33
CA LEU A 257 -22.95 -9.48 -18.77
C LEU A 257 -22.47 -10.35 -17.59
N VAL A 258 -21.55 -9.84 -16.78
CA VAL A 258 -21.01 -10.56 -15.61
C VAL A 258 -22.08 -10.80 -14.56
N TRP A 259 -23.01 -9.85 -14.36
CA TRP A 259 -24.15 -10.04 -13.47
C TRP A 259 -25.00 -11.28 -13.85
N PHE A 260 -25.26 -11.48 -15.14
CA PHE A 260 -26.00 -12.65 -15.60
C PHE A 260 -25.14 -13.92 -15.67
N ALA A 261 -23.86 -13.81 -15.99
CA ALA A 261 -22.95 -14.94 -16.17
C ALA A 261 -22.34 -15.47 -14.85
N SER A 262 -22.22 -14.65 -13.79
CA SER A 262 -21.60 -15.05 -12.51
C SER A 262 -22.63 -15.21 -11.39
N PRO A 263 -23.05 -16.45 -11.06
CA PRO A 263 -23.81 -16.73 -9.85
C PRO A 263 -23.06 -16.30 -8.58
N TYR A 264 -21.75 -16.46 -8.58
CA TYR A 264 -20.87 -16.06 -7.47
C TYR A 264 -20.97 -14.55 -7.16
N LEU A 265 -20.88 -13.68 -8.19
CA LEU A 265 -21.03 -12.24 -8.02
C LEU A 265 -22.43 -11.90 -7.46
N ARG A 266 -23.49 -12.48 -8.03
CA ARG A 266 -24.86 -12.22 -7.58
C ARG A 266 -25.04 -12.58 -6.11
N GLU A 267 -24.59 -13.76 -5.72
CA GLU A 267 -24.66 -14.21 -4.33
C GLU A 267 -23.92 -13.24 -3.41
N ARG A 268 -22.70 -12.82 -3.78
CA ARG A 268 -21.91 -11.88 -2.98
C ARG A 268 -22.60 -10.53 -2.78
N VAL A 269 -23.24 -9.99 -3.81
CA VAL A 269 -23.96 -8.70 -3.74
C VAL A 269 -25.28 -8.85 -2.98
N GLN A 270 -26.08 -9.89 -3.27
CA GLN A 270 -27.36 -10.13 -2.60
C GLN A 270 -27.19 -10.41 -1.11
N ARG A 271 -26.10 -11.07 -0.74
CA ARG A 271 -25.76 -11.35 0.66
C ARG A 271 -25.64 -10.08 1.50
N VAL A 272 -25.21 -8.94 0.94
CA VAL A 272 -25.15 -7.66 1.68
C VAL A 272 -26.54 -7.23 2.16
N ALA A 273 -27.54 -7.28 1.29
CA ALA A 273 -28.90 -6.90 1.65
C ALA A 273 -29.55 -7.89 2.64
N LEU A 274 -29.26 -9.19 2.48
CA LEU A 274 -29.72 -10.23 3.41
C LEU A 274 -29.09 -10.04 4.79
N GLU A 275 -27.77 -9.86 4.87
CA GLU A 275 -27.04 -9.62 6.11
C GLU A 275 -27.53 -8.36 6.84
N TYR A 276 -27.85 -7.30 6.10
CA TYR A 276 -28.43 -6.08 6.68
C TYR A 276 -29.83 -6.33 7.28
N ARG A 277 -30.71 -7.06 6.56
CA ARG A 277 -32.02 -7.44 7.08
C ARG A 277 -31.93 -8.35 8.29
N GLU A 278 -31.11 -9.40 8.24
CA GLU A 278 -30.90 -10.29 9.37
C GLU A 278 -30.38 -9.52 10.60
N TYR A 279 -29.51 -8.51 10.41
CA TYR A 279 -29.06 -7.65 11.48
C TYR A 279 -30.17 -6.80 12.07
N THR A 280 -31.02 -6.17 11.22
CA THR A 280 -32.05 -5.24 11.69
C THR A 280 -33.28 -5.97 12.27
N GLU A 281 -33.64 -7.13 11.74
CA GLU A 281 -34.84 -7.84 12.12
C GLU A 281 -34.61 -8.89 13.22
N THR A 282 -33.47 -9.57 13.20
CA THR A 282 -33.19 -10.72 14.08
C THR A 282 -31.98 -10.54 14.98
N PHE A 283 -31.23 -9.42 14.85
CA PHE A 283 -29.99 -9.16 15.56
C PHE A 283 -28.94 -10.27 15.40
N ARG A 284 -28.98 -11.02 14.30
CA ARG A 284 -27.99 -12.06 14.03
C ARG A 284 -26.63 -11.46 13.69
N PRO A 285 -25.55 -12.11 14.12
CA PRO A 285 -24.19 -11.68 13.82
C PRO A 285 -23.85 -11.92 12.35
N THR A 286 -24.06 -10.91 11.53
CA THR A 286 -23.66 -10.95 10.13
C THR A 286 -22.45 -10.05 9.90
N SER A 287 -21.65 -10.32 8.86
CA SER A 287 -20.45 -9.53 8.55
C SER A 287 -20.78 -8.04 8.33
N THR A 288 -21.91 -7.73 7.71
CA THR A 288 -22.36 -6.34 7.49
C THR A 288 -22.86 -5.72 8.81
N GLY A 289 -23.67 -6.45 9.58
CA GLY A 289 -24.20 -5.99 10.86
C GLY A 289 -23.13 -5.75 11.90
N GLN A 290 -22.13 -6.63 11.97
CA GLN A 290 -20.97 -6.45 12.85
C GLN A 290 -20.21 -5.16 12.55
N ARG A 291 -19.97 -4.84 11.27
CA ARG A 291 -19.29 -3.58 10.89
C ARG A 291 -20.06 -2.34 11.31
N LEU A 292 -21.40 -2.35 11.15
CA LEU A 292 -22.25 -1.24 11.58
C LEU A 292 -22.16 -1.03 13.11
N GLU A 293 -22.16 -2.12 13.88
CA GLU A 293 -22.00 -2.04 15.32
C GLU A 293 -20.61 -1.54 15.72
N TYR A 294 -19.55 -2.00 15.07
CA TYR A 294 -18.20 -1.51 15.32
C TYR A 294 -18.07 -0.02 15.02
N TRP A 295 -18.70 0.46 13.95
CA TRP A 295 -18.73 1.88 13.63
C TRP A 295 -19.50 2.69 14.68
N ARG A 296 -20.66 2.18 15.14
CA ARG A 296 -21.44 2.80 16.21
C ARG A 296 -20.61 2.93 17.49
N GLN A 297 -19.98 1.85 17.93
CA GLN A 297 -19.13 1.82 19.12
C GLN A 297 -17.91 2.75 18.97
N SER A 298 -17.29 2.77 17.77
CA SER A 298 -16.18 3.69 17.49
C SER A 298 -16.61 5.15 17.60
N ILE A 299 -17.76 5.53 17.04
CA ILE A 299 -18.29 6.89 17.10
C ILE A 299 -18.57 7.28 18.56
N GLN A 300 -19.13 6.38 19.37
CA GLN A 300 -19.32 6.61 20.79
C GLN A 300 -17.99 6.85 21.50
N SER A 301 -17.00 5.97 21.33
CA SER A 301 -15.66 6.17 21.92
C SER A 301 -14.99 7.48 21.47
N ILE A 302 -15.12 7.84 20.19
CA ILE A 302 -14.59 9.12 19.68
C ILE A 302 -15.25 10.31 20.36
N SER A 303 -16.56 10.25 20.68
CA SER A 303 -17.26 11.34 21.36
C SER A 303 -16.77 11.56 22.80
N GLU A 304 -16.21 10.54 23.45
CA GLU A 304 -15.63 10.61 24.79
C GLU A 304 -14.23 11.25 24.81
N ALA A 305 -13.45 11.07 23.73
CA ALA A 305 -12.09 11.61 23.62
C ALA A 305 -11.80 12.17 22.20
N PRO A 306 -12.47 13.25 21.76
CA PRO A 306 -12.47 13.67 20.36
C PRO A 306 -11.14 14.23 19.85
N LEU A 307 -10.32 14.84 20.68
CA LEU A 307 -9.10 15.54 20.23
C LEU A 307 -7.88 14.61 20.15
N PHE A 308 -7.63 13.81 21.17
CA PHE A 308 -6.43 12.98 21.30
C PHE A 308 -6.72 11.48 21.32
N GLY A 309 -8.00 11.07 21.31
CA GLY A 309 -8.41 9.68 21.41
C GLY A 309 -8.02 9.01 22.72
N HIS A 310 -8.17 7.69 22.76
CA HIS A 310 -7.92 6.88 23.96
C HIS A 310 -6.49 6.31 24.04
N GLY A 311 -5.60 6.72 23.14
CA GLY A 311 -4.22 6.26 23.10
C GLY A 311 -4.01 4.98 22.28
N THR A 312 -2.75 4.66 22.06
CA THR A 312 -2.32 3.55 21.19
C THR A 312 -2.68 2.18 21.79
N GLY A 313 -3.34 1.34 21.01
CA GLY A 313 -3.73 -0.02 21.41
C GLY A 313 -5.00 -0.09 22.28
N SER A 314 -5.70 1.03 22.47
CA SER A 314 -6.92 1.11 23.29
C SER A 314 -8.14 0.43 22.66
N THR A 315 -8.20 0.31 21.35
CA THR A 315 -9.39 -0.13 20.59
C THR A 315 -9.97 -1.42 21.15
N ARG A 316 -9.16 -2.47 21.30
CA ARG A 316 -9.64 -3.76 21.80
C ARG A 316 -10.27 -3.65 23.19
N GLN A 317 -9.63 -2.92 24.10
CA GLN A 317 -10.12 -2.78 25.47
C GLN A 317 -11.45 -2.00 25.53
N LEU A 318 -11.63 -0.99 24.67
CA LEU A 318 -12.88 -0.26 24.56
C LEU A 318 -14.00 -1.18 24.07
N PHE A 319 -13.77 -1.97 23.04
CA PHE A 319 -14.74 -2.94 22.55
C PHE A 319 -15.02 -4.06 23.55
N ASP A 320 -14.01 -4.52 24.32
CA ASP A 320 -14.21 -5.47 25.43
C ASP A 320 -15.16 -4.92 26.50
N ARG A 321 -14.99 -3.66 26.89
CA ARG A 321 -15.88 -2.99 27.86
C ARG A 321 -17.32 -2.92 27.35
N GLU A 322 -17.51 -2.59 26.07
CA GLU A 322 -18.83 -2.53 25.43
C GLU A 322 -19.47 -3.91 25.21
N ALA A 323 -18.68 -4.98 25.15
CA ALA A 323 -19.16 -6.35 24.99
C ALA A 323 -19.67 -6.96 26.31
N VAL A 324 -19.35 -6.37 27.46
CA VAL A 324 -19.79 -6.88 28.77
C VAL A 324 -21.32 -6.94 28.86
N GLY A 325 -21.85 -8.13 29.22
CA GLY A 325 -23.29 -8.38 29.35
C GLY A 325 -24.01 -8.61 28.01
N LYS A 326 -23.33 -8.55 26.88
CA LYS A 326 -23.87 -8.88 25.56
C LYS A 326 -23.67 -10.37 25.24
N THR A 327 -24.54 -10.95 24.41
CA THR A 327 -24.48 -12.36 23.99
C THR A 327 -24.37 -12.45 22.45
N GLY A 328 -23.97 -13.62 21.94
CA GLY A 328 -23.80 -13.85 20.51
C GLY A 328 -22.63 -13.07 19.92
N ALA A 329 -22.74 -12.58 18.69
CA ALA A 329 -21.66 -11.86 18.03
C ALA A 329 -21.33 -10.49 18.64
N TRP A 330 -22.23 -9.93 19.46
CA TRP A 330 -22.01 -8.70 20.20
C TRP A 330 -21.01 -8.87 21.35
N ALA A 331 -20.81 -10.12 21.80
CA ALA A 331 -19.82 -10.48 22.80
C ALA A 331 -18.41 -10.67 22.20
N HIS A 332 -18.24 -10.64 20.89
CA HIS A 332 -16.93 -10.76 20.27
C HIS A 332 -16.15 -9.46 20.34
N SER A 333 -15.07 -9.50 21.07
CA SER A 333 -14.07 -8.44 21.13
C SER A 333 -13.28 -8.39 19.83
N ILE A 334 -13.17 -7.18 19.27
CA ILE A 334 -12.34 -6.91 18.10
C ILE A 334 -11.30 -5.84 18.39
N SER A 335 -10.21 -5.88 17.65
CA SER A 335 -9.16 -4.87 17.70
C SER A 335 -9.20 -3.89 16.53
N ASN A 336 -10.10 -4.10 15.56
CA ASN A 336 -10.14 -3.33 14.31
C ASN A 336 -11.60 -3.02 13.92
N PRO A 337 -12.01 -1.73 13.86
CA PRO A 337 -13.38 -1.34 13.49
C PRO A 337 -13.70 -1.51 12.01
N HIS A 338 -12.80 -2.02 11.20
CA HIS A 338 -12.93 -2.14 9.74
C HIS A 338 -13.27 -0.81 9.04
N ASN A 339 -12.65 0.26 9.49
CA ASN A 339 -12.63 1.58 8.88
C ASN A 339 -11.40 2.33 9.39
N GLN A 340 -10.52 2.73 8.47
CA GLN A 340 -9.24 3.32 8.82
C GLN A 340 -9.39 4.62 9.60
N THR A 341 -10.33 5.48 9.20
CA THR A 341 -10.57 6.77 9.86
C THR A 341 -11.04 6.57 11.30
N LEU A 342 -12.02 5.68 11.50
CA LEU A 342 -12.53 5.36 12.84
C LEU A 342 -11.45 4.73 13.70
N TYR A 343 -10.63 3.83 13.13
CA TYR A 343 -9.55 3.19 13.87
C TYR A 343 -8.49 4.19 14.34
N VAL A 344 -8.17 5.17 13.50
CA VAL A 344 -7.25 6.26 13.85
C VAL A 344 -7.89 7.21 14.87
N ALA A 345 -9.17 7.58 14.67
CA ALA A 345 -9.88 8.50 15.53
C ALA A 345 -10.10 7.95 16.95
N VAL A 346 -10.39 6.66 17.11
CA VAL A 346 -10.50 6.00 18.41
C VAL A 346 -9.19 6.10 19.18
N GLN A 347 -8.04 5.86 18.53
CA GLN A 347 -6.74 5.84 19.19
C GLN A 347 -6.14 7.24 19.39
N TRP A 348 -6.24 8.13 18.39
CA TRP A 348 -5.51 9.42 18.39
C TRP A 348 -6.40 10.62 18.06
N GLY A 349 -7.70 10.46 18.07
CA GLY A 349 -8.68 11.52 17.89
C GLY A 349 -8.53 12.30 16.59
N LEU A 350 -8.93 13.55 16.62
CA LEU A 350 -8.82 14.49 15.50
C LEU A 350 -7.35 14.68 15.07
N LEU A 351 -6.40 14.69 16.02
CA LEU A 351 -4.98 14.83 15.72
C LEU A 351 -4.49 13.69 14.79
N GLY A 352 -4.86 12.44 15.11
CA GLY A 352 -4.55 11.28 14.27
C GLY A 352 -5.15 11.38 12.87
N CYS A 353 -6.41 11.82 12.78
CA CYS A 353 -7.08 12.03 11.50
C CYS A 353 -6.39 13.11 10.65
N ILE A 354 -5.98 14.22 11.26
CA ILE A 354 -5.23 15.28 10.55
C ILE A 354 -3.92 14.71 9.96
N VAL A 355 -3.15 13.95 10.74
CA VAL A 355 -1.90 13.35 10.25
C VAL A 355 -2.17 12.34 9.14
N LEU A 356 -3.19 11.48 9.27
CA LEU A 356 -3.57 10.50 8.26
C LEU A 356 -3.95 11.18 6.93
N TYR A 357 -4.87 12.14 6.99
CA TYR A 357 -5.36 12.80 5.77
C TYR A 357 -4.30 13.72 5.15
N ALA A 358 -3.45 14.38 5.96
CA ALA A 358 -2.30 15.12 5.46
C ALA A 358 -1.32 14.20 4.73
N MET A 359 -1.02 13.02 5.30
CA MET A 359 -0.15 12.04 4.66
C MET A 359 -0.72 11.57 3.31
N TRP A 360 -1.99 11.19 3.25
CA TRP A 360 -2.63 10.81 1.99
C TRP A 360 -2.64 11.95 0.98
N TYR A 361 -2.95 13.17 1.41
CA TYR A 361 -2.96 14.36 0.56
C TYR A 361 -1.60 14.63 -0.09
N PHE A 362 -0.52 14.63 0.71
CA PHE A 362 0.82 14.86 0.17
C PHE A 362 1.32 13.71 -0.70
N HIS A 363 0.92 12.47 -0.43
CA HIS A 363 1.19 11.35 -1.32
C HIS A 363 0.43 11.46 -2.65
N LEU A 364 -0.83 11.93 -2.66
CA LEU A 364 -1.56 12.24 -3.90
C LEU A 364 -0.86 13.36 -4.70
N LEU A 365 -0.40 14.41 -4.02
CA LEU A 365 0.34 15.51 -4.68
C LEU A 365 1.67 15.06 -5.29
N LEU A 366 2.35 14.08 -4.68
CA LEU A 366 3.59 13.51 -5.20
C LEU A 366 3.37 12.88 -6.59
N PHE A 367 2.19 12.30 -6.84
CA PHE A 367 1.86 11.55 -8.04
C PHE A 367 0.98 12.31 -9.04
N ARG A 368 1.09 13.63 -9.07
CA ARG A 368 0.28 14.48 -9.96
C ARG A 368 0.76 14.54 -11.41
N ASP A 369 2.03 14.16 -11.68
CA ASP A 369 2.57 14.17 -13.06
C ASP A 369 2.08 12.98 -13.90
N ASP A 370 2.26 13.04 -15.22
CA ASP A 370 1.72 12.05 -16.17
C ASP A 370 2.66 10.87 -16.43
N SER A 371 3.73 10.73 -15.65
CA SER A 371 4.67 9.63 -15.80
C SER A 371 4.06 8.29 -15.33
N PHE A 372 4.53 7.21 -15.93
CA PHE A 372 4.09 5.87 -15.53
C PHE A 372 4.34 5.56 -14.05
N PRO A 373 5.49 5.91 -13.44
CA PRO A 373 5.67 5.74 -11.99
C PRO A 373 4.68 6.56 -11.16
N ALA A 374 4.37 7.80 -11.57
CA ALA A 374 3.36 8.60 -10.88
C ALA A 374 1.97 7.97 -10.97
N TRP A 375 1.60 7.41 -12.11
CA TRP A 375 0.36 6.66 -12.24
C TRP A 375 0.29 5.48 -11.25
N ILE A 376 1.35 4.68 -11.15
CA ILE A 376 1.40 3.55 -10.21
C ILE A 376 1.20 4.03 -8.77
N GLY A 377 1.96 5.05 -8.35
CA GLY A 377 1.83 5.62 -7.02
C GLY A 377 0.42 6.17 -6.75
N LEU A 378 -0.18 6.86 -7.73
CA LEU A 378 -1.55 7.38 -7.64
C LEU A 378 -2.57 6.25 -7.45
N VAL A 379 -2.50 5.18 -8.24
CA VAL A 379 -3.38 4.02 -8.11
C VAL A 379 -3.26 3.39 -6.73
N VAL A 380 -2.04 3.18 -6.23
CA VAL A 380 -1.80 2.61 -4.90
C VAL A 380 -2.43 3.48 -3.79
N VAL A 381 -2.22 4.79 -3.85
CA VAL A 381 -2.76 5.72 -2.84
C VAL A 381 -4.29 5.76 -2.90
N VAL A 382 -4.88 5.92 -4.10
CA VAL A 382 -6.34 5.98 -4.26
C VAL A 382 -6.99 4.65 -3.88
N GLN A 383 -6.42 3.51 -4.29
CA GLN A 383 -6.92 2.20 -3.91
C GLN A 383 -6.93 2.02 -2.38
N ASN A 384 -5.83 2.40 -1.71
CA ASN A 384 -5.74 2.32 -0.25
C ASN A 384 -6.77 3.24 0.44
N ILE A 385 -6.91 4.49 0.01
CA ILE A 385 -7.89 5.43 0.56
C ILE A 385 -9.32 4.87 0.42
N VAL A 386 -9.70 4.45 -0.79
CA VAL A 386 -11.07 3.99 -1.07
C VAL A 386 -11.39 2.69 -0.33
N SER A 387 -10.47 1.74 -0.35
CA SER A 387 -10.67 0.47 0.36
C SER A 387 -10.65 0.64 1.88
N SER A 388 -9.96 1.64 2.39
CA SER A 388 -9.88 2.00 3.81
C SER A 388 -11.19 2.60 4.38
N LEU A 389 -12.16 2.94 3.54
CA LEU A 389 -13.50 3.31 3.99
C LEU A 389 -14.29 2.12 4.57
N LEU A 390 -13.97 0.90 4.13
CA LEU A 390 -14.68 -0.33 4.49
C LEU A 390 -13.78 -1.35 5.18
N ASN A 391 -12.52 -1.00 5.46
CA ASN A 391 -11.53 -1.78 6.20
C ASN A 391 -10.42 -0.87 6.75
N SER A 392 -9.40 -1.42 7.41
CA SER A 392 -8.25 -0.62 7.91
C SER A 392 -6.98 -0.96 7.13
N HIS A 393 -7.06 -0.84 5.80
CA HIS A 393 -6.06 -1.36 4.85
C HIS A 393 -4.68 -0.71 4.93
N LEU A 394 -4.55 0.51 5.48
CA LEU A 394 -3.23 1.06 5.77
C LEU A 394 -2.53 0.28 6.90
N PHE A 395 -3.31 -0.23 7.85
CA PHE A 395 -2.82 -0.97 9.02
C PHE A 395 -2.76 -2.48 8.79
N ASP A 396 -3.56 -3.01 7.88
CA ASP A 396 -3.52 -4.40 7.48
C ASP A 396 -2.15 -4.73 6.85
N PHE A 397 -1.74 -6.00 6.92
CA PHE A 397 -0.37 -6.35 6.55
C PHE A 397 -0.13 -6.18 5.05
N HIS A 398 -0.90 -6.85 4.21
CA HIS A 398 -0.65 -6.92 2.76
C HIS A 398 -0.91 -5.58 2.07
N GLU A 399 -2.07 -4.98 2.31
CA GLU A 399 -2.46 -3.70 1.73
C GLU A 399 -1.56 -2.56 2.22
N GLY A 400 -1.18 -2.59 3.50
CA GLY A 400 -0.24 -1.63 4.05
C GLY A 400 1.15 -1.75 3.44
N TRP A 401 1.65 -2.96 3.16
CA TRP A 401 2.92 -3.14 2.46
C TRP A 401 2.84 -2.80 0.97
N MET A 402 1.73 -3.09 0.29
CA MET A 402 1.50 -2.58 -1.07
C MET A 402 1.55 -1.06 -1.12
N TYR A 403 0.92 -0.39 -0.13
CA TYR A 403 0.97 1.06 -0.01
C TYR A 403 2.41 1.57 0.21
N VAL A 404 3.13 1.00 1.17
CA VAL A 404 4.49 1.42 1.53
C VAL A 404 5.46 1.24 0.36
N LEU A 405 5.44 0.07 -0.29
CA LEU A 405 6.28 -0.18 -1.46
C LEU A 405 5.87 0.69 -2.66
N GLY A 406 4.58 0.78 -2.95
CA GLY A 406 4.08 1.57 -4.07
C GLY A 406 4.44 3.05 -3.93
N VAL A 407 4.16 3.66 -2.78
CA VAL A 407 4.51 5.06 -2.50
C VAL A 407 6.02 5.25 -2.47
N GLY A 408 6.76 4.38 -1.78
CA GLY A 408 8.20 4.52 -1.60
C GLY A 408 8.97 4.37 -2.91
N VAL A 409 8.70 3.31 -3.68
CA VAL A 409 9.39 3.02 -4.95
C VAL A 409 9.00 4.02 -6.02
N ALA A 410 7.69 4.19 -6.28
CA ALA A 410 7.22 5.13 -7.29
C ALA A 410 7.60 6.57 -6.94
N GLY A 411 7.48 6.95 -5.66
CA GLY A 411 7.88 8.28 -5.18
C GLY A 411 9.35 8.58 -5.37
N GLY A 412 10.23 7.61 -5.10
CA GLY A 412 11.66 7.75 -5.36
C GLY A 412 11.97 7.91 -6.85
N VAL A 413 11.33 7.12 -7.72
CA VAL A 413 11.52 7.23 -9.18
C VAL A 413 11.01 8.58 -9.72
N VAL A 414 9.85 9.07 -9.26
CA VAL A 414 9.30 10.39 -9.62
C VAL A 414 10.24 11.50 -9.16
N ALA A 415 10.70 11.47 -7.91
CA ALA A 415 11.63 12.46 -7.36
C ALA A 415 12.96 12.49 -8.14
N ARG A 416 13.46 11.34 -8.58
CA ARG A 416 14.64 11.25 -9.44
C ARG A 416 14.42 11.94 -10.79
N ALA A 417 13.29 11.69 -11.46
CA ALA A 417 12.96 12.30 -12.74
C ALA A 417 12.89 13.83 -12.62
N GLN A 418 12.24 14.35 -11.57
CA GLN A 418 12.15 15.77 -11.29
C GLN A 418 13.53 16.44 -11.08
N ARG A 419 14.46 15.73 -10.39
CA ARG A 419 15.84 16.21 -10.22
C ARG A 419 16.60 16.34 -11.53
N MET A 420 16.39 15.42 -12.47
CA MET A 420 17.10 15.45 -13.76
C MET A 420 16.59 16.59 -14.67
N ILE A 421 15.38 17.08 -14.43
CA ILE A 421 14.76 18.18 -15.19
C ILE A 421 15.11 19.55 -14.57
N ALA A 422 15.36 19.62 -13.26
CA ALA A 422 15.73 20.87 -12.59
C ALA A 422 17.09 21.37 -13.12
N PRO A 423 17.20 22.60 -13.69
CA PRO A 423 18.46 23.12 -14.18
C PRO A 423 19.47 23.18 -13.02
N THR A 424 20.67 22.66 -13.26
CA THR A 424 21.80 22.85 -12.34
C THR A 424 22.06 24.36 -12.23
N GLY A 425 21.95 24.92 -11.02
CA GLY A 425 22.02 26.37 -10.77
C GLY A 425 23.27 27.09 -11.31
N SER A 426 24.29 26.36 -11.80
CA SER A 426 25.46 26.91 -12.48
C SER A 426 25.18 27.46 -13.91
N GLN A 427 24.06 27.08 -14.54
CA GLN A 427 23.72 27.61 -15.87
C GLN A 427 22.94 28.93 -15.79
N MET A 428 22.29 29.24 -14.69
CA MET A 428 21.62 30.54 -14.51
C MET A 428 22.61 31.67 -14.24
N ASP A 429 23.73 31.40 -13.53
CA ASP A 429 24.76 32.43 -13.29
C ASP A 429 25.57 32.76 -14.56
N GLN A 430 25.67 31.82 -15.50
CA GLN A 430 26.38 32.09 -16.79
C GLN A 430 25.47 32.80 -17.81
N ALA A 431 24.16 32.61 -17.76
CA ALA A 431 23.22 33.34 -18.63
C ALA A 431 22.99 34.80 -18.18
N GLY A 432 23.09 35.05 -16.85
CA GLY A 432 23.02 36.43 -16.31
C GLY A 432 24.29 37.25 -16.53
N ALA A 433 25.46 36.65 -16.67
CA ALA A 433 26.72 37.34 -16.90
C ALA A 433 26.96 37.70 -18.38
N GLY A 434 26.20 37.12 -19.31
CA GLY A 434 26.34 37.37 -20.76
C GLY A 434 25.52 38.55 -21.29
N VAL A 435 24.66 39.19 -20.49
CA VAL A 435 23.77 40.31 -20.93
C VAL A 435 24.30 41.67 -20.47
N GLN A 436 25.46 41.73 -19.80
CA GLN A 436 26.12 42.99 -19.39
C GLN A 436 27.48 43.18 -20.07
N ARG A 437 27.58 42.95 -21.35
CA ARG A 437 28.72 43.46 -22.15
C ARG A 437 28.21 44.08 -23.44
#